data_3d50efe7e939e4696fe7cb32a6afe721
#
_entry.id   3d50efe7e939e4696fe7cb32a6afe721
#
_cell.length_a   1.000
_cell.length_b   1.000
_cell.length_c   1.000
_cell.angle_alpha   90.00
_cell.angle_beta   90.00
_cell.angle_gamma   90.00
#
_symmetry.space_group_name_H-M   'P 1'
#
loop_
_entity.id
_entity.type
_entity.pdbx_description
1 polymer ?
#
loop_
_entity_poly.entity_id
_entity_poly.type
_entity_poly.pdbx_seq_one_letter_code
_entity_poly.pdbx_strand_id
1 'polypeptide(L)'
;MGLPAKRLSTAFDSVTLYGQDPDHRPDIYGKIGNSGVSIPTLDDAKKLYSGFNLADPKTSVSMTINGPAPTLTAFFMNAAIDQQCELYIKKNGLTEEVNKKIDAIYAGKGVARPYYNAEVSIGKKGDPAHVNLPEGNDGLGLMLLGISGEQVLPAEVYAQIKADTLKQVRGTVQADILKEDQAQNTCIFSTEFSLRVMGDVQQYFIDKGVRNFYSVSISGYHIAEAGANPISQLAFTISNGFTFVEYYLSRGMHIDDFAPNLSFFFSNGVDPEYSVIGRVARRIWAKAMKLKYGGNERSQMLKYHIQTSGRSLHAQEIDFNDIRTTLQALYAIYDNCNSLHTNAYDEAITTPTEESVRRAMAIQLIINKELGLAKNENPLQGSFIIDELTDLVEEAVYAEFDRITERGGVLGAMETMYQRGKIQEESLYYEQLKHTGEYPIIGVNTFLSSKGSPTVIPREVIRSTTEEKEFQIDTVHNLWQRSGDKGEEMLKRLQRVAITNGNIFEELMETVKYCSLGQITKALFEVGGQYRRNM
;
A
#
# COMPACT_ATOMS: atom_id res chain seq x y z
N MET A 1 -11.70 -0.81 -21.28
CA MET A 1 -10.58 -1.62 -21.76
C MET A 1 -10.80 -3.06 -21.32
N GLY A 2 -10.95 -4.03 -22.21
CA GLY A 2 -11.29 -5.43 -21.87
C GLY A 2 -10.12 -6.23 -21.27
N LEU A 3 -9.46 -5.72 -20.25
CA LEU A 3 -8.42 -6.46 -19.53
C LEU A 3 -9.07 -7.56 -18.67
N PRO A 4 -8.54 -8.80 -18.70
CA PRO A 4 -9.15 -9.93 -18.01
C PRO A 4 -9.00 -9.86 -16.48
N ALA A 5 -8.10 -9.04 -15.94
CA ALA A 5 -7.86 -8.87 -14.51
C ALA A 5 -7.76 -7.38 -14.15
N LYS A 6 -8.34 -7.00 -13.02
CA LYS A 6 -8.31 -5.64 -12.46
C LYS A 6 -7.25 -5.60 -11.36
N ARG A 7 -6.15 -4.88 -11.61
CA ARG A 7 -5.07 -4.64 -10.67
C ARG A 7 -5.14 -3.18 -10.26
N LEU A 8 -5.62 -2.91 -9.05
CA LEU A 8 -5.83 -1.56 -8.53
C LEU A 8 -4.71 -1.22 -7.58
N SER A 9 -4.17 -0.01 -7.70
CA SER A 9 -3.23 0.54 -6.73
C SER A 9 -3.84 1.79 -6.11
N THR A 10 -3.82 1.87 -4.79
CA THR A 10 -4.35 3.00 -4.04
C THR A 10 -3.21 3.75 -3.36
N ALA A 11 -3.01 4.99 -3.75
CA ALA A 11 -2.17 5.95 -3.03
C ALA A 11 -3.07 6.81 -2.12
N PHE A 12 -2.66 6.98 -0.88
CA PHE A 12 -3.39 7.77 0.13
C PHE A 12 -2.75 9.13 0.30
N ASP A 13 -3.56 10.13 0.65
CA ASP A 13 -3.06 11.46 0.96
C ASP A 13 -2.23 11.48 2.26
N SER A 14 -1.48 12.55 2.47
CA SER A 14 -0.62 12.67 3.66
C SER A 14 -1.42 12.63 4.97
N VAL A 15 -2.67 13.10 4.97
CA VAL A 15 -3.53 13.07 6.16
C VAL A 15 -3.82 11.63 6.57
N THR A 16 -4.21 10.80 5.61
CA THR A 16 -4.44 9.37 5.80
C THR A 16 -3.14 8.62 6.17
N LEU A 17 -2.01 8.94 5.49
CA LEU A 17 -0.71 8.31 5.77
C LEU A 17 -0.24 8.52 7.22
N TYR A 18 -0.55 9.67 7.81
CA TYR A 18 -0.22 9.97 9.21
C TYR A 18 -1.32 9.56 10.20
N GLY A 19 -2.35 8.83 9.74
CA GLY A 19 -3.42 8.37 10.60
C GLY A 19 -4.26 9.50 11.20
N GLN A 20 -4.40 10.62 10.49
CA GLN A 20 -5.16 11.79 10.91
C GLN A 20 -6.51 11.85 10.20
N ASP A 21 -7.44 12.59 10.79
CA ASP A 21 -8.68 12.95 10.14
C ASP A 21 -8.54 14.29 9.40
N PRO A 22 -9.27 14.50 8.29
CA PRO A 22 -9.46 15.81 7.69
C PRO A 22 -9.95 16.83 8.71
N ASP A 23 -9.32 18.02 8.72
CA ASP A 23 -9.59 19.09 9.69
C ASP A 23 -9.23 20.47 9.08
N HIS A 24 -9.83 21.53 9.59
CA HIS A 24 -9.49 22.92 9.24
C HIS A 24 -8.13 23.38 9.78
N ARG A 25 -7.45 22.56 10.57
CA ARG A 25 -6.11 22.87 11.07
C ARG A 25 -5.16 23.19 9.92
N PRO A 26 -4.32 24.24 10.03
CA PRO A 26 -3.42 24.68 8.95
C PRO A 26 -2.43 23.61 8.50
N ASP A 27 -2.02 22.70 9.39
CA ASP A 27 -1.11 21.58 9.11
C ASP A 27 -1.79 20.42 8.39
N ILE A 28 -3.13 20.36 8.34
CA ILE A 28 -3.95 19.30 7.76
C ILE A 28 -4.66 19.76 6.49
N TYR A 29 -5.38 20.89 6.53
CA TYR A 29 -6.32 21.32 5.49
C TYR A 29 -5.72 21.34 4.08
N GLY A 30 -4.50 21.86 3.92
CA GLY A 30 -3.80 21.94 2.64
C GLY A 30 -3.38 20.58 2.05
N LYS A 31 -3.46 19.51 2.83
CA LYS A 31 -3.01 18.17 2.45
C LYS A 31 -4.16 17.21 2.12
N ILE A 32 -5.41 17.59 2.47
CA ILE A 32 -6.59 16.74 2.23
C ILE A 32 -6.76 16.48 0.74
N GLY A 33 -6.78 15.20 0.34
CA GLY A 33 -6.96 14.77 -1.05
C GLY A 33 -5.82 15.13 -2.02
N ASN A 34 -4.67 15.60 -1.50
CA ASN A 34 -3.50 15.90 -2.31
C ASN A 34 -2.49 14.75 -2.28
N SER A 35 -1.93 14.41 -3.46
CA SER A 35 -0.98 13.29 -3.64
C SER A 35 -1.55 11.90 -3.34
N GLY A 36 -2.85 11.78 -3.26
CA GLY A 36 -3.57 10.54 -2.98
C GLY A 36 -4.98 10.79 -2.48
N VAL A 37 -5.71 9.70 -2.23
CA VAL A 37 -7.10 9.75 -1.77
C VAL A 37 -7.20 9.90 -0.25
N SER A 38 -8.17 10.67 0.21
CA SER A 38 -8.48 10.84 1.63
C SER A 38 -9.48 9.77 2.08
N ILE A 39 -9.06 8.86 2.97
CA ILE A 39 -9.88 7.72 3.44
C ILE A 39 -9.90 7.69 4.98
N PRO A 40 -10.57 8.63 5.63
CA PRO A 40 -10.67 8.67 7.09
C PRO A 40 -11.73 7.73 7.66
N THR A 41 -12.66 7.20 6.84
CA THR A 41 -13.77 6.38 7.31
C THR A 41 -13.98 5.12 6.47
N LEU A 42 -14.68 4.13 7.03
CA LEU A 42 -15.11 2.94 6.30
C LEU A 42 -15.99 3.29 5.08
N ASP A 43 -16.84 4.31 5.20
CA ASP A 43 -17.71 4.73 4.10
C ASP A 43 -16.90 5.27 2.91
N ASP A 44 -15.78 5.94 3.16
CA ASP A 44 -14.88 6.41 2.10
C ASP A 44 -14.24 5.23 1.35
N ALA A 45 -13.85 4.18 2.08
CA ALA A 45 -13.37 2.95 1.45
C ALA A 45 -14.48 2.26 0.60
N LYS A 46 -15.73 2.24 1.07
CA LYS A 46 -16.87 1.73 0.29
C LYS A 46 -17.09 2.53 -1.00
N LYS A 47 -17.01 3.87 -0.91
CA LYS A 47 -17.12 4.75 -2.09
C LYS A 47 -15.97 4.52 -3.07
N LEU A 48 -14.73 4.46 -2.58
CA LEU A 48 -13.53 4.27 -3.40
C LEU A 48 -13.60 2.99 -4.24
N TYR A 49 -14.07 1.90 -3.65
CA TYR A 49 -14.08 0.58 -4.29
C TYR A 49 -15.44 0.19 -4.89
N SER A 50 -16.42 1.09 -4.93
CA SER A 50 -17.80 0.78 -5.35
C SER A 50 -17.97 0.29 -6.79
N GLY A 51 -17.02 0.59 -7.68
CA GLY A 51 -17.01 0.09 -9.07
C GLY A 51 -16.35 -1.27 -9.26
N PHE A 52 -15.95 -1.95 -8.18
CA PHE A 52 -15.17 -3.19 -8.25
C PHE A 52 -15.65 -4.19 -7.20
N ASN A 53 -15.98 -5.39 -7.62
CA ASN A 53 -16.25 -6.49 -6.68
C ASN A 53 -14.92 -6.97 -6.08
N LEU A 54 -14.69 -6.68 -4.80
CA LEU A 54 -13.45 -6.98 -4.09
C LEU A 54 -13.24 -8.48 -3.79
N ALA A 55 -14.30 -9.28 -3.87
CA ALA A 55 -14.24 -10.74 -3.74
C ALA A 55 -14.11 -11.47 -5.10
N ASP A 56 -14.12 -10.75 -6.23
CA ASP A 56 -13.90 -11.35 -7.55
C ASP A 56 -12.43 -11.82 -7.65
N PRO A 57 -12.15 -13.08 -8.04
CA PRO A 57 -10.79 -13.59 -8.19
C PRO A 57 -9.94 -12.83 -9.22
N LYS A 58 -10.56 -12.05 -10.10
CA LYS A 58 -9.89 -11.18 -11.06
C LYS A 58 -9.59 -9.77 -10.53
N THR A 59 -10.08 -9.41 -9.35
CA THR A 59 -9.83 -8.12 -8.71
C THR A 59 -8.75 -8.27 -7.63
N SER A 60 -7.75 -7.41 -7.65
CA SER A 60 -6.70 -7.33 -6.62
C SER A 60 -6.39 -5.88 -6.32
N VAL A 61 -6.27 -5.54 -5.04
CA VAL A 61 -6.01 -4.17 -4.58
C VAL A 61 -4.68 -4.11 -3.85
N SER A 62 -3.83 -3.14 -4.23
CA SER A 62 -2.60 -2.81 -3.54
C SER A 62 -2.76 -1.48 -2.80
N MET A 63 -2.49 -1.46 -1.51
CA MET A 63 -2.63 -0.28 -0.65
C MET A 63 -1.25 0.20 -0.19
N THR A 64 -0.87 1.40 -0.64
CA THR A 64 0.40 2.03 -0.27
C THR A 64 0.23 2.80 1.04
N ILE A 65 0.29 2.09 2.16
CA ILE A 65 0.12 2.64 3.51
C ILE A 65 0.93 1.83 4.52
N ASN A 66 1.49 2.45 5.54
CA ASN A 66 2.38 1.81 6.51
C ASN A 66 1.89 1.97 7.96
N GLY A 67 2.13 3.08 8.63
CA GLY A 67 1.76 3.26 10.04
C GLY A 67 0.31 2.88 10.35
N PRO A 68 -0.69 3.47 9.71
CA PRO A 68 -2.10 3.14 9.93
C PRO A 68 -2.61 1.97 9.06
N ALA A 69 -1.72 1.20 8.44
CA ALA A 69 -2.07 0.08 7.57
C ALA A 69 -3.08 -0.91 8.16
N PRO A 70 -3.01 -1.31 9.44
CA PRO A 70 -4.01 -2.18 10.04
C PRO A 70 -5.41 -1.61 9.98
N THR A 71 -5.59 -0.31 10.26
CA THR A 71 -6.90 0.36 10.20
C THR A 71 -7.45 0.40 8.77
N LEU A 72 -6.60 0.76 7.79
CA LEU A 72 -7.00 0.79 6.37
C LEU A 72 -7.31 -0.63 5.84
N THR A 73 -6.58 -1.64 6.30
CA THR A 73 -6.88 -3.05 5.99
C THR A 73 -8.24 -3.45 6.57
N ALA A 74 -8.56 -3.02 7.78
CA ALA A 74 -9.88 -3.27 8.36
C ALA A 74 -11.00 -2.54 7.60
N PHE A 75 -10.78 -1.31 7.12
CA PHE A 75 -11.71 -0.64 6.21
C PHE A 75 -11.92 -1.43 4.92
N PHE A 76 -10.86 -1.85 4.27
CA PHE A 76 -10.91 -2.65 3.04
C PHE A 76 -11.69 -3.96 3.24
N MET A 77 -11.36 -4.72 4.28
CA MET A 77 -12.02 -6.00 4.56
C MET A 77 -13.52 -5.82 4.84
N ASN A 78 -13.90 -4.81 5.64
CA ASN A 78 -15.31 -4.51 5.90
C ASN A 78 -16.04 -4.00 4.66
N ALA A 79 -15.41 -3.18 3.81
CA ALA A 79 -15.98 -2.76 2.54
C ALA A 79 -16.27 -3.98 1.63
N ALA A 80 -15.35 -4.92 1.55
CA ALA A 80 -15.53 -6.16 0.78
C ALA A 80 -16.67 -7.02 1.35
N ILE A 81 -16.76 -7.16 2.67
CA ILE A 81 -17.84 -7.91 3.35
C ILE A 81 -19.20 -7.27 3.03
N ASP A 82 -19.31 -5.95 3.15
CA ASP A 82 -20.56 -5.24 2.90
C ASP A 82 -20.96 -5.29 1.41
N GLN A 83 -20.02 -5.32 0.48
CA GLN A 83 -20.30 -5.59 -0.94
C GLN A 83 -20.96 -6.97 -1.11
N GLN A 84 -20.44 -8.01 -0.47
CA GLN A 84 -21.02 -9.36 -0.55
C GLN A 84 -22.38 -9.44 0.16
N CYS A 85 -22.57 -8.69 1.24
CA CYS A 85 -23.89 -8.55 1.88
C CYS A 85 -24.90 -7.91 0.92
N GLU A 86 -24.51 -6.84 0.22
CA GLU A 86 -25.38 -6.19 -0.77
C GLU A 86 -25.75 -7.14 -1.93
N LEU A 87 -24.79 -7.90 -2.45
CA LEU A 87 -25.03 -8.93 -3.47
C LEU A 87 -26.01 -10.01 -2.98
N TYR A 88 -25.86 -10.46 -1.73
CA TYR A 88 -26.78 -11.40 -1.11
C TYR A 88 -28.20 -10.82 -0.99
N ILE A 89 -28.33 -9.57 -0.53
CA ILE A 89 -29.60 -8.85 -0.40
C ILE A 89 -30.31 -8.77 -1.77
N LYS A 90 -29.58 -8.32 -2.79
CA LYS A 90 -30.12 -8.20 -4.16
C LYS A 90 -30.53 -9.56 -4.74
N LYS A 91 -29.69 -10.57 -4.60
CA LYS A 91 -29.94 -11.93 -5.12
C LYS A 91 -31.17 -12.59 -4.50
N ASN A 92 -31.44 -12.31 -3.22
CA ASN A 92 -32.57 -12.91 -2.48
C ASN A 92 -33.83 -12.00 -2.45
N GLY A 93 -33.85 -10.89 -3.21
CA GLY A 93 -35.00 -9.99 -3.30
C GLY A 93 -35.31 -9.23 -2.00
N LEU A 94 -34.32 -9.07 -1.11
CA LEU A 94 -34.47 -8.45 0.21
C LEU A 94 -34.31 -6.92 0.21
N THR A 95 -34.10 -6.31 -0.96
CA THR A 95 -33.75 -4.89 -1.10
C THR A 95 -34.73 -3.95 -0.39
N GLU A 96 -36.04 -4.13 -0.60
CA GLU A 96 -37.06 -3.27 0.03
C GLU A 96 -37.12 -3.45 1.56
N GLU A 97 -37.06 -4.70 2.02
CA GLU A 97 -37.06 -5.01 3.45
C GLU A 97 -35.84 -4.39 4.16
N VAL A 98 -34.66 -4.56 3.57
CA VAL A 98 -33.42 -4.03 4.12
C VAL A 98 -33.42 -2.50 4.11
N ASN A 99 -33.91 -1.86 3.02
CA ASN A 99 -34.01 -0.39 3.00
C ASN A 99 -34.94 0.12 4.12
N LYS A 100 -36.07 -0.51 4.37
CA LYS A 100 -36.96 -0.16 5.49
C LYS A 100 -36.25 -0.30 6.85
N LYS A 101 -35.44 -1.35 7.03
CA LYS A 101 -34.65 -1.52 8.25
C LYS A 101 -33.61 -0.40 8.41
N ILE A 102 -32.90 -0.05 7.32
CA ILE A 102 -31.89 1.03 7.34
C ILE A 102 -32.58 2.36 7.69
N ASP A 103 -33.69 2.69 7.04
CA ASP A 103 -34.43 3.94 7.28
C ASP A 103 -34.94 4.02 8.73
N ALA A 104 -35.41 2.90 9.29
CA ALA A 104 -35.81 2.83 10.69
C ALA A 104 -34.65 3.06 11.66
N ILE A 105 -33.45 2.53 11.37
CA ILE A 105 -32.25 2.75 12.17
C ILE A 105 -31.87 4.24 12.18
N TYR A 106 -31.89 4.90 11.00
CA TYR A 106 -31.55 6.31 10.89
C TYR A 106 -32.62 7.22 11.51
N ALA A 107 -33.91 6.90 11.34
CA ALA A 107 -34.98 7.59 12.05
C ALA A 107 -34.82 7.52 13.56
N GLY A 108 -34.44 6.36 14.10
CA GLY A 108 -34.15 6.18 15.53
C GLY A 108 -32.97 6.96 16.05
N LYS A 109 -31.97 7.22 15.19
CA LYS A 109 -30.78 8.02 15.52
C LYS A 109 -31.01 9.54 15.38
N GLY A 110 -32.07 9.96 14.71
CA GLY A 110 -32.34 11.37 14.42
C GLY A 110 -31.34 12.05 13.47
N VAL A 111 -30.63 11.27 12.65
CA VAL A 111 -29.67 11.76 11.67
C VAL A 111 -30.03 11.28 10.26
N ALA A 112 -29.60 12.02 9.24
CA ALA A 112 -29.86 11.65 7.85
C ALA A 112 -29.05 10.38 7.45
N ARG A 113 -29.66 9.51 6.63
CA ARG A 113 -28.99 8.37 6.02
C ARG A 113 -27.90 8.88 5.06
N PRO A 114 -26.65 8.40 5.15
CA PRO A 114 -25.60 8.74 4.19
C PRO A 114 -25.96 8.23 2.79
N TYR A 115 -25.58 9.02 1.79
CA TYR A 115 -25.65 8.64 0.39
C TYR A 115 -24.40 9.12 -0.34
N TYR A 116 -24.18 8.59 -1.52
CA TYR A 116 -23.11 9.04 -2.40
C TYR A 116 -23.69 9.62 -3.69
N ASN A 117 -23.26 10.82 -4.01
CA ASN A 117 -23.51 11.47 -5.29
C ASN A 117 -22.23 12.23 -5.68
N ALA A 118 -21.62 11.85 -6.79
CA ALA A 118 -20.35 12.44 -7.24
C ALA A 118 -20.45 13.95 -7.49
N GLU A 119 -21.61 14.46 -7.94
CA GLU A 119 -21.80 15.91 -8.16
C GLU A 119 -21.84 16.70 -6.85
N VAL A 120 -22.42 16.13 -5.80
CA VAL A 120 -22.50 16.79 -4.49
C VAL A 120 -21.12 16.86 -3.86
N SER A 121 -20.30 15.82 -4.00
CA SER A 121 -18.94 15.82 -3.47
C SER A 121 -18.01 16.87 -4.07
N ILE A 122 -18.32 17.37 -5.26
CA ILE A 122 -17.59 18.47 -5.94
C ILE A 122 -18.33 19.81 -5.88
N GLY A 123 -19.26 19.98 -4.92
CA GLY A 123 -19.97 21.24 -4.67
C GLY A 123 -21.13 21.56 -5.61
N LYS A 124 -21.55 20.64 -6.47
CA LYS A 124 -22.74 20.80 -7.31
C LYS A 124 -24.00 20.46 -6.52
N LYS A 125 -25.11 21.16 -6.81
CA LYS A 125 -26.42 20.78 -6.26
C LYS A 125 -26.89 19.47 -6.90
N GLY A 126 -26.93 18.40 -6.10
CA GLY A 126 -27.43 17.09 -6.48
C GLY A 126 -28.69 16.70 -5.72
N ASP A 127 -29.52 15.86 -6.31
CA ASP A 127 -30.65 15.22 -5.62
C ASP A 127 -30.15 14.03 -4.80
N PRO A 128 -30.38 14.00 -3.47
CA PRO A 128 -30.04 12.86 -2.63
C PRO A 128 -30.63 11.52 -3.10
N ALA A 129 -31.75 11.57 -3.79
CA ALA A 129 -32.40 10.38 -4.37
C ALA A 129 -31.71 9.85 -5.64
N HIS A 130 -30.90 10.66 -6.30
CA HIS A 130 -30.16 10.29 -7.52
C HIS A 130 -28.68 10.05 -7.21
N VAL A 131 -28.28 8.80 -7.29
CA VAL A 131 -26.87 8.39 -7.18
C VAL A 131 -26.24 8.60 -8.55
N ASN A 132 -25.46 9.68 -8.68
CA ASN A 132 -24.73 9.99 -9.91
C ASN A 132 -23.36 9.32 -9.83
N LEU A 133 -23.25 8.13 -10.42
CA LEU A 133 -22.02 7.35 -10.44
C LEU A 133 -21.20 7.66 -11.69
N PRO A 134 -19.85 7.60 -11.59
CA PRO A 134 -19.00 7.62 -12.76
C PRO A 134 -19.34 6.50 -13.75
N GLU A 135 -19.10 6.72 -15.04
CA GLU A 135 -19.32 5.71 -16.05
C GLU A 135 -18.59 4.40 -15.73
N GLY A 136 -19.30 3.28 -15.79
CA GLY A 136 -18.77 1.95 -15.48
C GLY A 136 -18.71 1.60 -13.99
N ASN A 137 -19.14 2.47 -13.09
CA ASN A 137 -19.29 2.19 -11.68
C ASN A 137 -20.75 1.76 -11.39
N ASP A 138 -20.93 0.55 -10.86
CA ASP A 138 -22.25 -0.02 -10.55
C ASP A 138 -22.73 0.28 -9.11
N GLY A 139 -21.93 0.98 -8.32
CA GLY A 139 -22.27 1.39 -6.97
C GLY A 139 -22.28 0.25 -5.95
N LEU A 140 -21.59 -0.84 -6.20
CA LEU A 140 -21.56 -1.99 -5.30
C LEU A 140 -21.04 -1.62 -3.91
N GLY A 141 -21.81 -1.92 -2.87
CA GLY A 141 -21.51 -1.59 -1.47
C GLY A 141 -22.13 -0.27 -0.98
N LEU A 142 -22.57 0.61 -1.89
CA LEU A 142 -23.12 1.92 -1.52
C LEU A 142 -24.51 1.85 -0.86
N MET A 143 -25.24 0.76 -1.05
CA MET A 143 -26.51 0.51 -0.34
C MET A 143 -26.31 0.50 1.18
N LEU A 144 -25.13 0.09 1.66
CA LEU A 144 -24.79 -0.06 3.07
C LEU A 144 -23.89 1.09 3.59
N LEU A 145 -23.96 2.30 3.00
CA LEU A 145 -23.27 3.46 3.56
C LEU A 145 -23.79 3.77 4.96
N GLY A 146 -22.85 4.01 5.88
CA GLY A 146 -23.11 4.33 7.28
C GLY A 146 -23.67 3.19 8.13
N ILE A 147 -23.79 1.98 7.56
CA ILE A 147 -24.28 0.80 8.25
C ILE A 147 -23.46 -0.43 7.82
N SER A 148 -23.44 -1.50 8.60
CA SER A 148 -22.83 -2.76 8.18
C SER A 148 -23.90 -3.81 7.89
N GLY A 149 -23.56 -4.80 7.06
CA GLY A 149 -24.44 -5.93 6.77
C GLY A 149 -24.90 -6.68 8.02
N GLU A 150 -24.10 -6.65 9.08
CA GLU A 150 -24.42 -7.22 10.39
C GLU A 150 -25.71 -6.66 11.02
N GLN A 151 -26.00 -5.39 10.79
CA GLN A 151 -27.15 -4.70 11.38
C GLN A 151 -28.47 -4.98 10.65
N VAL A 152 -28.41 -5.51 9.43
CA VAL A 152 -29.57 -5.69 8.55
C VAL A 152 -29.85 -7.14 8.15
N LEU A 153 -28.84 -8.01 8.24
CA LEU A 153 -28.94 -9.44 7.93
C LEU A 153 -29.02 -10.28 9.21
N PRO A 154 -29.58 -11.50 9.15
CA PRO A 154 -29.48 -12.46 10.25
C PRO A 154 -28.00 -12.75 10.58
N ALA A 155 -27.70 -12.91 11.89
CA ALA A 155 -26.32 -13.08 12.37
C ALA A 155 -25.58 -14.25 11.70
N GLU A 156 -26.25 -15.39 11.49
CA GLU A 156 -25.68 -16.57 10.84
C GLU A 156 -25.33 -16.30 9.36
N VAL A 157 -26.20 -15.58 8.66
CA VAL A 157 -25.98 -15.20 7.25
C VAL A 157 -24.80 -14.26 7.13
N TYR A 158 -24.74 -13.23 7.99
CA TYR A 158 -23.63 -12.30 8.01
C TYR A 158 -22.30 -13.00 8.34
N ALA A 159 -22.30 -13.88 9.34
CA ALA A 159 -21.09 -14.63 9.73
C ALA A 159 -20.56 -15.49 8.58
N GLN A 160 -21.45 -16.16 7.83
CA GLN A 160 -21.08 -16.96 6.66
C GLN A 160 -20.50 -16.07 5.55
N ILE A 161 -21.17 -14.96 5.21
CA ILE A 161 -20.70 -14.02 4.19
C ILE A 161 -19.31 -13.46 4.59
N LYS A 162 -19.12 -13.06 5.85
CA LYS A 162 -17.83 -12.58 6.38
C LYS A 162 -16.72 -13.62 6.18
N ALA A 163 -16.99 -14.86 6.58
CA ALA A 163 -16.02 -15.95 6.49
C ALA A 163 -15.62 -16.27 5.03
N ASP A 164 -16.60 -16.31 4.13
CA ASP A 164 -16.35 -16.58 2.71
C ASP A 164 -15.62 -15.43 2.01
N THR A 165 -15.99 -14.19 2.32
CA THR A 165 -15.35 -12.99 1.77
C THR A 165 -13.88 -12.91 2.15
N LEU A 166 -13.54 -13.13 3.42
CA LEU A 166 -12.16 -13.10 3.92
C LEU A 166 -11.25 -14.12 3.22
N LYS A 167 -11.80 -15.28 2.81
CA LYS A 167 -11.06 -16.29 2.04
C LYS A 167 -10.88 -15.91 0.56
N GLN A 168 -11.71 -15.02 0.02
CA GLN A 168 -11.75 -14.68 -1.40
C GLN A 168 -10.98 -13.41 -1.74
N VAL A 169 -10.95 -12.42 -0.85
CA VAL A 169 -10.28 -11.14 -1.10
C VAL A 169 -8.82 -11.31 -1.52
N ARG A 170 -8.40 -10.46 -2.48
CA ARG A 170 -7.04 -10.48 -3.02
C ARG A 170 -6.43 -9.08 -2.95
N GLY A 171 -5.18 -9.03 -2.57
CA GLY A 171 -4.49 -7.76 -2.50
C GLY A 171 -3.22 -7.82 -1.68
N THR A 172 -2.73 -6.64 -1.38
CA THR A 172 -1.59 -6.44 -0.50
C THR A 172 -1.75 -5.09 0.21
N VAL A 173 -1.31 -5.03 1.44
CA VAL A 173 -1.02 -3.78 2.13
C VAL A 173 0.49 -3.66 2.33
N GLN A 174 1.04 -2.46 2.15
CA GLN A 174 2.49 -2.27 2.29
C GLN A 174 2.95 -2.57 3.71
N ALA A 175 2.41 -1.86 4.71
CA ALA A 175 2.55 -2.16 6.13
C ALA A 175 4.00 -2.39 6.63
N ASP A 176 5.01 -1.94 5.88
CA ASP A 176 6.42 -2.13 6.24
C ASP A 176 6.89 -1.03 7.18
N ILE A 177 6.72 -1.26 8.47
CA ILE A 177 7.06 -0.30 9.53
C ILE A 177 8.56 -0.18 9.76
N LEU A 178 9.36 -1.18 9.37
CA LEU A 178 10.81 -1.15 9.55
C LEU A 178 11.46 -0.18 8.54
N LYS A 179 11.07 -0.25 7.26
CA LYS A 179 11.58 0.69 6.26
C LYS A 179 11.11 2.14 6.51
N GLU A 180 9.96 2.32 7.16
CA GLU A 180 9.49 3.65 7.55
C GLU A 180 10.49 4.37 8.47
N ASP A 181 11.02 3.67 9.46
CA ASP A 181 12.07 4.19 10.32
C ASP A 181 13.39 4.39 9.55
N GLN A 182 13.78 3.41 8.74
CA GLN A 182 15.07 3.41 8.03
C GLN A 182 15.16 4.48 6.94
N ALA A 183 14.07 4.75 6.21
CA ALA A 183 14.11 5.52 4.97
C ALA A 183 13.16 6.74 4.90
N GLN A 184 12.02 6.73 5.58
CA GLN A 184 10.95 7.71 5.31
C GLN A 184 10.61 8.66 6.45
N ASN A 185 10.90 8.34 7.71
CA ASN A 185 10.50 9.13 8.89
C ASN A 185 8.97 9.36 9.03
N THR A 186 8.17 8.40 8.59
CA THR A 186 6.71 8.47 8.62
C THR A 186 6.10 7.55 9.67
N CYS A 187 6.91 7.05 10.60
CA CYS A 187 6.44 6.25 11.73
C CYS A 187 5.47 7.04 12.59
N ILE A 188 4.34 6.43 12.94
CA ILE A 188 3.35 7.03 13.84
C ILE A 188 3.33 6.34 15.20
N PHE A 189 3.55 5.04 15.25
CA PHE A 189 3.65 4.25 16.50
C PHE A 189 5.09 3.84 16.78
N SER A 190 5.39 3.50 18.03
CA SER A 190 6.66 2.88 18.39
C SER A 190 6.89 1.59 17.58
N THR A 191 8.15 1.26 17.30
CA THR A 191 8.49 0.06 16.51
C THR A 191 7.96 -1.21 17.16
N GLU A 192 8.06 -1.33 18.49
CA GLU A 192 7.56 -2.48 19.26
C GLU A 192 6.04 -2.63 19.12
N PHE A 193 5.29 -1.54 19.29
CA PHE A 193 3.83 -1.57 19.14
C PHE A 193 3.42 -1.89 17.70
N SER A 194 4.11 -1.30 16.72
CA SER A 194 3.87 -1.56 15.31
C SER A 194 4.08 -3.03 14.95
N LEU A 195 5.18 -3.65 15.40
CA LEU A 195 5.44 -5.08 15.21
C LEU A 195 4.36 -5.93 15.87
N ARG A 196 3.92 -5.56 17.08
CA ARG A 196 2.83 -6.25 17.76
C ARG A 196 1.55 -6.25 16.93
N VAL A 197 1.13 -5.09 16.42
CA VAL A 197 -0.09 -4.98 15.61
C VAL A 197 0.05 -5.75 14.30
N MET A 198 1.24 -5.73 13.67
CA MET A 198 1.52 -6.55 12.50
C MET A 198 1.39 -8.06 12.79
N GLY A 199 1.88 -8.51 13.94
CA GLY A 199 1.69 -9.88 14.39
C GLY A 199 0.21 -10.22 14.61
N ASP A 200 -0.58 -9.29 15.13
CA ASP A 200 -2.03 -9.48 15.32
C ASP A 200 -2.77 -9.60 13.97
N VAL A 201 -2.39 -8.78 12.98
CA VAL A 201 -2.90 -8.91 11.59
C VAL A 201 -2.60 -10.29 11.03
N GLN A 202 -1.35 -10.74 11.14
CA GLN A 202 -0.94 -12.04 10.61
C GLN A 202 -1.64 -13.20 11.32
N GLN A 203 -1.78 -13.15 12.64
CA GLN A 203 -2.53 -14.15 13.39
C GLN A 203 -3.99 -14.20 12.96
N TYR A 204 -4.63 -13.05 12.81
CA TYR A 204 -6.01 -12.97 12.30
C TYR A 204 -6.14 -13.59 10.89
N PHE A 205 -5.16 -13.34 10.01
CA PHE A 205 -5.16 -13.92 8.66
C PHE A 205 -5.07 -15.46 8.71
N ILE A 206 -4.25 -16.01 9.59
CA ILE A 206 -4.16 -17.46 9.82
C ILE A 206 -5.50 -17.99 10.33
N ASP A 207 -6.04 -17.40 11.38
CA ASP A 207 -7.26 -17.86 12.06
C ASP A 207 -8.50 -17.80 11.16
N LYS A 208 -8.60 -16.79 10.30
CA LYS A 208 -9.74 -16.60 9.38
C LYS A 208 -9.50 -17.17 7.97
N GLY A 209 -8.34 -17.75 7.71
CA GLY A 209 -8.01 -18.36 6.43
C GLY A 209 -7.86 -17.37 5.27
N VAL A 210 -7.36 -16.15 5.54
CA VAL A 210 -7.04 -15.13 4.54
C VAL A 210 -5.75 -15.52 3.82
N ARG A 211 -5.86 -16.11 2.62
CA ARG A 211 -4.71 -16.73 1.93
C ARG A 211 -4.22 -15.95 0.71
N ASN A 212 -5.06 -15.11 0.14
CA ASN A 212 -4.78 -14.41 -1.12
C ASN A 212 -4.47 -12.92 -0.91
N PHE A 213 -4.27 -12.51 0.32
CA PHE A 213 -3.94 -11.14 0.69
C PHE A 213 -2.59 -11.13 1.43
N TYR A 214 -1.65 -10.32 0.93
CA TYR A 214 -0.35 -10.18 1.57
C TYR A 214 -0.47 -9.20 2.74
N SER A 215 -0.13 -9.67 3.94
CA SER A 215 -0.21 -8.90 5.19
C SER A 215 0.86 -7.81 5.30
N VAL A 216 1.95 -7.98 4.56
CA VAL A 216 3.02 -7.00 4.42
C VAL A 216 3.67 -7.13 3.05
N SER A 217 4.05 -5.98 2.47
CA SER A 217 4.93 -5.89 1.32
C SER A 217 6.23 -5.24 1.77
N ILE A 218 7.21 -6.08 2.05
CA ILE A 218 8.52 -5.68 2.60
C ILE A 218 9.26 -4.87 1.53
N SER A 219 9.55 -3.60 1.83
CA SER A 219 9.71 -2.59 0.80
C SER A 219 11.13 -2.03 0.72
N GLY A 220 11.86 -2.47 -0.30
CA GLY A 220 13.13 -1.86 -0.71
C GLY A 220 12.95 -0.61 -1.59
N TYR A 221 11.79 -0.46 -2.24
CA TYR A 221 11.52 0.68 -3.11
C TYR A 221 11.86 2.02 -2.43
N HIS A 222 11.30 2.26 -1.25
CA HIS A 222 11.51 3.51 -0.52
C HIS A 222 12.94 3.68 0.00
N ILE A 223 13.63 2.58 0.28
CA ILE A 223 15.06 2.57 0.65
C ILE A 223 15.90 3.07 -0.53
N ALA A 224 15.62 2.57 -1.74
CA ALA A 224 16.28 3.02 -2.95
C ALA A 224 15.92 4.46 -3.31
N GLU A 225 14.63 4.85 -3.20
CA GLU A 225 14.19 6.21 -3.48
C GLU A 225 14.77 7.24 -2.49
N ALA A 226 15.07 6.83 -1.24
CA ALA A 226 15.78 7.64 -0.27
C ALA A 226 17.28 7.81 -0.56
N GLY A 227 17.83 7.01 -1.49
CA GLY A 227 19.20 7.17 -1.96
C GLY A 227 20.09 5.95 -1.91
N ALA A 228 19.63 4.81 -1.40
CA ALA A 228 20.40 3.59 -1.34
C ALA A 228 20.79 3.07 -2.73
N ASN A 229 21.97 2.47 -2.81
CA ASN A 229 22.38 1.70 -3.98
C ASN A 229 21.65 0.33 -4.04
N PRO A 230 21.73 -0.41 -5.16
CA PRO A 230 21.05 -1.69 -5.30
C PRO A 230 21.39 -2.73 -4.23
N ILE A 231 22.65 -2.78 -3.77
CA ILE A 231 23.11 -3.74 -2.75
C ILE A 231 22.46 -3.43 -1.40
N SER A 232 22.53 -2.17 -0.94
CA SER A 232 21.92 -1.73 0.31
C SER A 232 20.39 -1.86 0.26
N GLN A 233 19.76 -1.53 -0.87
CA GLN A 233 18.33 -1.79 -1.06
C GLN A 233 17.99 -3.25 -0.78
N LEU A 234 18.68 -4.17 -1.44
CA LEU A 234 18.40 -5.59 -1.34
C LEU A 234 18.70 -6.13 0.04
N ALA A 235 19.88 -5.81 0.60
CA ALA A 235 20.30 -6.29 1.91
C ALA A 235 19.35 -5.85 3.03
N PHE A 236 18.98 -4.57 3.07
CA PHE A 236 18.07 -4.05 4.10
C PHE A 236 16.67 -4.64 3.96
N THR A 237 16.17 -4.77 2.72
CA THR A 237 14.84 -5.34 2.48
C THR A 237 14.76 -6.80 2.91
N ILE A 238 15.72 -7.64 2.54
CA ILE A 238 15.72 -9.06 2.91
C ILE A 238 15.94 -9.22 4.42
N SER A 239 16.80 -8.41 5.03
CA SER A 239 16.98 -8.39 6.50
C SER A 239 15.68 -8.01 7.23
N ASN A 240 14.94 -7.02 6.73
CA ASN A 240 13.61 -6.68 7.26
C ASN A 240 12.66 -7.88 7.14
N GLY A 241 12.69 -8.58 6.01
CA GLY A 241 11.91 -9.81 5.81
C GLY A 241 12.21 -10.88 6.86
N PHE A 242 13.48 -11.13 7.14
CA PHE A 242 13.88 -12.06 8.20
C PHE A 242 13.44 -11.58 9.59
N THR A 243 13.44 -10.29 9.85
CA THR A 243 12.95 -9.74 11.11
C THR A 243 11.47 -10.01 11.31
N PHE A 244 10.63 -9.85 10.29
CA PHE A 244 9.21 -10.24 10.35
C PHE A 244 9.04 -11.75 10.57
N VAL A 245 9.83 -12.59 9.87
CA VAL A 245 9.79 -14.05 10.06
C VAL A 245 10.11 -14.44 11.50
N GLU A 246 11.24 -13.94 12.04
CA GLU A 246 11.67 -14.22 13.41
C GLU A 246 10.63 -13.74 14.44
N TYR A 247 10.03 -12.57 14.20
CA TYR A 247 9.00 -12.04 15.08
C TYR A 247 7.75 -12.91 15.09
N TYR A 248 7.27 -13.35 13.93
CA TYR A 248 6.08 -14.21 13.85
C TYR A 248 6.34 -15.61 14.43
N LEU A 249 7.53 -16.17 14.22
CA LEU A 249 7.95 -17.42 14.86
C LEU A 249 8.00 -17.28 16.39
N SER A 250 8.52 -16.15 16.92
CA SER A 250 8.57 -15.89 18.36
C SER A 250 7.20 -15.81 19.01
N ARG A 251 6.16 -15.50 18.22
CA ARG A 251 4.74 -15.52 18.64
C ARG A 251 4.08 -16.91 18.54
N GLY A 252 4.84 -17.94 18.14
CA GLY A 252 4.35 -19.30 18.03
C GLY A 252 3.64 -19.62 16.70
N MET A 253 3.69 -18.75 15.69
CA MET A 253 3.16 -19.05 14.36
C MET A 253 4.06 -20.04 13.62
N HIS A 254 3.47 -20.94 12.83
CA HIS A 254 4.25 -21.86 12.00
C HIS A 254 4.67 -21.17 10.69
N ILE A 255 5.90 -21.41 10.24
CA ILE A 255 6.47 -20.77 9.05
C ILE A 255 5.58 -20.89 7.81
N ASP A 256 4.99 -22.06 7.57
CA ASP A 256 4.18 -22.33 6.38
C ASP A 256 2.78 -21.71 6.43
N ASP A 257 2.34 -21.24 7.59
CA ASP A 257 1.07 -20.56 7.75
C ASP A 257 1.14 -19.08 7.38
N PHE A 258 2.31 -18.44 7.50
CA PHE A 258 2.46 -17.01 7.24
C PHE A 258 3.42 -16.65 6.10
N ALA A 259 4.50 -17.40 5.86
CA ALA A 259 5.47 -17.04 4.84
C ALA A 259 4.85 -16.84 3.44
N PRO A 260 3.83 -17.61 3.02
CA PRO A 260 3.13 -17.35 1.77
C PRO A 260 2.35 -16.03 1.71
N ASN A 261 2.09 -15.37 2.85
CA ASN A 261 1.45 -14.05 2.92
C ASN A 261 2.45 -12.89 2.94
N LEU A 262 3.75 -13.18 2.89
CA LEU A 262 4.79 -12.16 2.75
C LEU A 262 5.07 -11.89 1.27
N SER A 263 5.20 -10.64 0.92
CA SER A 263 5.67 -10.21 -0.40
C SER A 263 6.75 -9.16 -0.27
N PHE A 264 7.46 -8.91 -1.35
CA PHE A 264 8.55 -7.95 -1.40
C PHE A 264 8.27 -6.89 -2.46
N PHE A 265 8.89 -5.73 -2.31
CA PHE A 265 8.72 -4.62 -3.21
C PHE A 265 10.08 -3.94 -3.44
N PHE A 266 10.56 -3.94 -4.68
CA PHE A 266 11.83 -3.33 -5.04
C PHE A 266 11.67 -2.22 -6.06
N SER A 267 12.63 -1.28 -6.06
CA SER A 267 12.84 -0.31 -7.12
C SER A 267 13.79 -0.88 -8.16
N ASN A 268 13.55 -0.57 -9.43
CA ASN A 268 14.53 -0.78 -10.50
C ASN A 268 14.98 0.57 -11.04
N GLY A 269 16.29 0.85 -10.89
CA GLY A 269 16.99 1.93 -11.55
C GLY A 269 17.60 1.49 -12.90
N VAL A 270 18.69 2.12 -13.28
CA VAL A 270 19.41 1.85 -14.55
C VAL A 270 20.76 1.16 -14.34
N ASP A 271 21.24 1.03 -13.10
CA ASP A 271 22.50 0.35 -12.78
C ASP A 271 22.39 -1.16 -13.11
N PRO A 272 23.52 -1.81 -13.52
CA PRO A 272 23.48 -3.20 -13.98
C PRO A 272 23.00 -4.19 -12.92
N GLU A 273 23.23 -3.92 -11.64
CA GLU A 273 22.80 -4.76 -10.52
C GLU A 273 21.28 -4.95 -10.46
N TYR A 274 20.51 -3.98 -10.96
CA TYR A 274 19.06 -4.10 -11.05
C TYR A 274 18.58 -5.23 -11.99
N SER A 275 19.44 -5.69 -12.91
CA SER A 275 19.11 -6.83 -13.77
C SER A 275 19.05 -8.17 -13.03
N VAL A 276 19.59 -8.26 -11.81
CA VAL A 276 19.70 -9.50 -11.03
C VAL A 276 19.08 -9.40 -9.62
N ILE A 277 18.52 -8.26 -9.25
CA ILE A 277 18.06 -8.02 -7.87
C ILE A 277 17.04 -9.05 -7.40
N GLY A 278 16.06 -9.39 -8.24
CA GLY A 278 15.04 -10.38 -7.91
C GLY A 278 15.61 -11.82 -7.92
N ARG A 279 16.54 -12.11 -8.80
CA ARG A 279 17.24 -13.40 -8.88
C ARG A 279 18.02 -13.68 -7.60
N VAL A 280 18.79 -12.70 -7.13
CA VAL A 280 19.52 -12.79 -5.86
C VAL A 280 18.58 -12.89 -4.67
N ALA A 281 17.54 -12.05 -4.64
CA ALA A 281 16.53 -12.09 -3.59
C ALA A 281 15.89 -13.49 -3.45
N ARG A 282 15.50 -14.11 -4.56
CA ARG A 282 14.94 -15.46 -4.57
C ARG A 282 15.92 -16.52 -4.07
N ARG A 283 17.20 -16.43 -4.45
CA ARG A 283 18.25 -17.36 -3.99
C ARG A 283 18.44 -17.28 -2.48
N ILE A 284 18.62 -16.08 -1.94
CA ILE A 284 18.84 -15.85 -0.51
C ILE A 284 17.61 -16.30 0.29
N TRP A 285 16.41 -15.90 -0.14
CA TRP A 285 15.17 -16.24 0.54
C TRP A 285 14.93 -17.76 0.57
N ALA A 286 15.03 -18.44 -0.57
CA ALA A 286 14.81 -19.87 -0.66
C ALA A 286 15.81 -20.66 0.19
N LYS A 287 17.10 -20.29 0.20
CA LYS A 287 18.10 -20.89 1.07
C LYS A 287 17.75 -20.73 2.56
N ALA A 288 17.39 -19.53 2.98
CA ALA A 288 17.03 -19.26 4.37
C ALA A 288 15.75 -20.01 4.78
N MET A 289 14.69 -19.95 3.98
CA MET A 289 13.43 -20.63 4.27
C MET A 289 13.61 -22.14 4.39
N LYS A 290 14.41 -22.75 3.49
CA LYS A 290 14.67 -24.19 3.51
C LYS A 290 15.59 -24.59 4.66
N LEU A 291 16.74 -23.94 4.78
CA LEU A 291 17.83 -24.42 5.62
C LEU A 291 17.73 -23.95 7.07
N LYS A 292 17.24 -22.73 7.31
CA LYS A 292 17.13 -22.17 8.65
C LYS A 292 15.74 -22.36 9.25
N TYR A 293 14.69 -22.18 8.48
CA TYR A 293 13.32 -22.15 9.00
C TYR A 293 12.51 -23.41 8.70
N GLY A 294 13.02 -24.33 7.87
CA GLY A 294 12.34 -25.60 7.55
C GLY A 294 11.04 -25.43 6.76
N GLY A 295 10.87 -24.32 6.06
CA GLY A 295 9.69 -24.01 5.28
C GLY A 295 9.53 -24.91 4.05
N ASN A 296 8.29 -25.20 3.69
CA ASN A 296 7.95 -25.98 2.50
C ASN A 296 8.25 -25.22 1.20
N GLU A 297 8.05 -25.86 0.05
CA GLU A 297 8.34 -25.27 -1.27
C GLU A 297 7.61 -23.94 -1.49
N ARG A 298 6.35 -23.82 -1.03
CA ARG A 298 5.57 -22.58 -1.16
C ARG A 298 6.15 -21.44 -0.33
N SER A 299 6.64 -21.72 0.86
CA SER A 299 7.29 -20.75 1.75
C SER A 299 8.65 -20.29 1.20
N GLN A 300 9.35 -21.15 0.43
CA GLN A 300 10.61 -20.84 -0.24
C GLN A 300 10.45 -19.90 -1.45
N MET A 301 9.25 -19.73 -1.99
CA MET A 301 8.97 -18.88 -3.15
C MET A 301 8.87 -17.42 -2.73
N LEU A 302 9.92 -16.64 -2.97
CA LEU A 302 9.85 -15.19 -2.82
C LEU A 302 9.00 -14.59 -3.94
N LYS A 303 8.02 -13.78 -3.56
CA LYS A 303 7.17 -13.02 -4.49
C LYS A 303 7.47 -11.54 -4.33
N TYR A 304 7.67 -10.85 -5.46
CA TYR A 304 8.00 -9.44 -5.42
C TYR A 304 7.35 -8.64 -6.54
N HIS A 305 7.05 -7.42 -6.18
CA HIS A 305 6.64 -6.36 -7.08
C HIS A 305 7.84 -5.48 -7.42
N ILE A 306 7.92 -4.99 -8.64
CA ILE A 306 8.86 -3.95 -9.06
C ILE A 306 8.07 -2.68 -9.40
N GLN A 307 8.59 -1.55 -8.95
CA GLN A 307 8.26 -0.24 -9.51
C GLN A 307 9.53 0.36 -10.10
N THR A 308 9.42 0.95 -11.28
CA THR A 308 10.53 1.71 -11.90
C THR A 308 10.91 2.88 -10.99
N SER A 309 12.20 3.24 -10.94
CA SER A 309 12.70 4.24 -10.00
C SER A 309 12.17 5.65 -10.29
N GLY A 310 11.55 6.26 -9.28
CA GLY A 310 11.15 7.67 -9.31
C GLY A 310 12.35 8.62 -9.31
N ARG A 311 13.47 8.24 -8.69
CA ARG A 311 14.72 9.01 -8.70
C ARG A 311 15.33 9.19 -10.09
N SER A 312 14.96 8.34 -11.03
CA SER A 312 15.39 8.43 -12.44
C SER A 312 14.58 9.42 -13.24
N LEU A 313 13.48 9.94 -12.70
CA LEU A 313 12.62 10.89 -13.37
C LEU A 313 13.13 12.31 -13.13
N HIS A 314 13.27 13.07 -14.19
CA HIS A 314 13.75 14.46 -14.15
C HIS A 314 12.74 15.40 -14.76
N ALA A 315 12.62 16.61 -14.19
CA ALA A 315 11.75 17.65 -14.70
C ALA A 315 12.26 18.31 -15.98
N GLN A 316 13.60 18.27 -16.20
CA GLN A 316 14.24 18.73 -17.42
C GLN A 316 14.16 17.65 -18.51
N GLU A 317 13.87 18.05 -19.74
CA GLU A 317 13.68 17.13 -20.87
C GLU A 317 12.78 15.94 -20.50
N ILE A 318 11.63 16.29 -19.95
CA ILE A 318 10.70 15.38 -19.24
C ILE A 318 10.27 14.18 -20.11
N ASP A 319 10.24 14.33 -21.44
CA ASP A 319 9.88 13.26 -22.38
C ASP A 319 10.89 12.11 -22.38
N PHE A 320 12.15 12.36 -21.98
CA PHE A 320 13.15 11.29 -21.87
C PHE A 320 12.85 10.32 -20.72
N ASN A 321 11.99 10.67 -19.81
CA ASN A 321 11.60 9.81 -18.69
C ASN A 321 10.93 8.52 -19.14
N ASP A 322 10.11 8.56 -20.21
CA ASP A 322 9.52 7.34 -20.77
C ASP A 322 10.57 6.33 -21.28
N ILE A 323 11.70 6.84 -21.82
CA ILE A 323 12.81 5.98 -22.25
C ILE A 323 13.45 5.32 -21.03
N ARG A 324 13.73 6.07 -19.96
CA ARG A 324 14.32 5.55 -18.73
C ARG A 324 13.39 4.51 -18.10
N THR A 325 12.12 4.81 -17.98
CA THR A 325 11.10 3.90 -17.45
C THR A 325 11.00 2.61 -18.26
N THR A 326 11.11 2.70 -19.60
CA THR A 326 11.10 1.52 -20.49
C THR A 326 12.28 0.59 -20.22
N LEU A 327 13.50 1.13 -20.08
CA LEU A 327 14.70 0.34 -19.80
C LEU A 327 14.62 -0.35 -18.42
N GLN A 328 14.14 0.36 -17.40
CA GLN A 328 13.93 -0.19 -16.07
C GLN A 328 12.85 -1.29 -16.06
N ALA A 329 11.79 -1.12 -16.84
CA ALA A 329 10.75 -2.12 -17.02
C ALA A 329 11.29 -3.40 -17.70
N LEU A 330 12.22 -3.26 -18.66
CA LEU A 330 12.89 -4.41 -19.27
C LEU A 330 13.69 -5.21 -18.26
N TYR A 331 14.47 -4.57 -17.39
CA TYR A 331 15.18 -5.25 -16.32
C TYR A 331 14.22 -6.07 -15.43
N ALA A 332 13.10 -5.45 -15.02
CA ALA A 332 12.11 -6.11 -14.17
C ALA A 332 11.49 -7.35 -14.83
N ILE A 333 11.14 -7.24 -16.12
CA ILE A 333 10.51 -8.33 -16.87
C ILE A 333 11.52 -9.47 -17.12
N TYR A 334 12.75 -9.15 -17.49
CA TYR A 334 13.79 -10.14 -17.75
C TYR A 334 14.27 -10.85 -16.48
N ASP A 335 14.16 -10.21 -15.32
CA ASP A 335 14.41 -10.82 -14.02
C ASP A 335 13.17 -11.56 -13.44
N ASN A 336 12.09 -11.69 -14.22
CA ASN A 336 10.86 -12.42 -13.86
C ASN A 336 10.16 -11.89 -12.60
N CYS A 337 9.95 -10.57 -12.48
CA CYS A 337 9.13 -10.02 -11.41
C CYS A 337 7.69 -10.56 -11.47
N ASN A 338 7.04 -10.68 -10.32
CA ASN A 338 5.65 -11.16 -10.25
C ASN A 338 4.64 -10.09 -10.71
N SER A 339 4.96 -8.82 -10.53
CA SER A 339 4.18 -7.69 -11.02
C SER A 339 5.06 -6.46 -11.20
N LEU A 340 4.64 -5.57 -12.09
CA LEU A 340 5.39 -4.37 -12.47
C LEU A 340 4.48 -3.16 -12.46
N HIS A 341 4.97 -2.06 -11.88
CA HIS A 341 4.46 -0.71 -12.06
C HIS A 341 5.48 0.13 -12.83
N THR A 342 5.03 0.80 -13.87
CA THR A 342 5.81 1.78 -14.64
C THR A 342 5.37 3.19 -14.28
N ASN A 343 6.29 4.03 -13.83
CA ASN A 343 6.00 5.41 -13.47
C ASN A 343 5.59 6.21 -14.71
N ALA A 344 4.66 7.15 -14.53
CA ALA A 344 4.34 8.12 -15.55
C ALA A 344 5.47 9.16 -15.68
N TYR A 345 5.72 9.64 -16.89
CA TYR A 345 6.84 10.56 -17.17
C TYR A 345 6.76 11.88 -16.40
N ASP A 346 5.55 12.32 -16.07
CA ASP A 346 5.26 13.59 -15.40
C ASP A 346 5.24 13.48 -13.86
N GLU A 347 5.45 12.31 -13.28
CA GLU A 347 5.59 12.13 -11.82
C GLU A 347 6.77 12.93 -11.24
N ALA A 348 7.73 13.35 -12.08
CA ALA A 348 8.79 14.27 -11.68
C ALA A 348 8.27 15.65 -11.21
N ILE A 349 7.05 16.03 -11.57
CA ILE A 349 6.50 17.37 -11.34
C ILE A 349 5.14 17.35 -10.66
N THR A 350 4.27 16.38 -11.00
CA THR A 350 2.85 16.37 -10.59
C THR A 350 2.32 14.96 -10.34
N THR A 351 1.14 14.86 -9.76
CA THR A 351 0.35 13.61 -9.81
C THR A 351 0.02 13.29 -11.27
N PRO A 352 0.18 12.02 -11.71
CA PRO A 352 -0.02 11.64 -13.10
C PRO A 352 -1.36 12.06 -13.68
N THR A 353 -1.34 12.51 -14.93
CA THR A 353 -2.53 12.80 -15.72
C THR A 353 -3.05 11.51 -16.38
N GLU A 354 -4.26 11.55 -16.93
CA GLU A 354 -4.82 10.42 -17.69
C GLU A 354 -3.94 10.04 -18.89
N GLU A 355 -3.41 11.04 -19.61
CA GLU A 355 -2.49 10.83 -20.74
C GLU A 355 -1.20 10.14 -20.31
N SER A 356 -0.57 10.61 -19.25
CA SER A 356 0.71 10.07 -18.77
C SER A 356 0.56 8.65 -18.23
N VAL A 357 -0.52 8.35 -17.51
CA VAL A 357 -0.87 6.99 -17.07
C VAL A 357 -1.08 6.06 -18.26
N ARG A 358 -1.77 6.53 -19.32
CA ARG A 358 -1.94 5.76 -20.53
C ARG A 358 -0.62 5.43 -21.20
N ARG A 359 0.33 6.37 -21.26
CA ARG A 359 1.70 6.16 -21.78
C ARG A 359 2.47 5.15 -20.93
N ALA A 360 2.43 5.28 -19.61
CA ALA A 360 3.06 4.34 -18.68
C ALA A 360 2.53 2.90 -18.84
N MET A 361 1.23 2.73 -19.02
CA MET A 361 0.63 1.43 -19.35
C MET A 361 1.06 0.92 -20.73
N ALA A 362 1.19 1.82 -21.71
CA ALA A 362 1.61 1.46 -23.06
C ALA A 362 3.02 0.87 -23.08
N ILE A 363 3.94 1.33 -22.22
CA ILE A 363 5.29 0.76 -22.07
C ILE A 363 5.19 -0.76 -21.79
N GLN A 364 4.39 -1.16 -20.80
CA GLN A 364 4.23 -2.57 -20.47
C GLN A 364 3.55 -3.37 -21.59
N LEU A 365 2.57 -2.78 -22.27
CA LEU A 365 1.87 -3.44 -23.38
C LEU A 365 2.78 -3.63 -24.61
N ILE A 366 3.62 -2.65 -24.94
CA ILE A 366 4.62 -2.74 -26.04
C ILE A 366 5.61 -3.87 -25.73
N ILE A 367 6.17 -3.89 -24.52
CA ILE A 367 7.10 -4.94 -24.11
C ILE A 367 6.44 -6.33 -24.19
N ASN A 368 5.18 -6.45 -23.72
CA ASN A 368 4.49 -7.73 -23.69
C ASN A 368 3.96 -8.18 -25.07
N LYS A 369 3.53 -7.26 -25.93
CA LYS A 369 2.84 -7.59 -27.19
C LYS A 369 3.72 -7.50 -28.42
N GLU A 370 4.63 -6.52 -28.46
CA GLU A 370 5.45 -6.23 -29.64
C GLU A 370 6.88 -6.81 -29.50
N LEU A 371 7.46 -6.79 -28.28
CA LEU A 371 8.80 -7.31 -28.03
C LEU A 371 8.77 -8.84 -27.89
N GLY A 372 9.32 -9.57 -28.87
CA GLY A 372 9.24 -11.02 -28.95
C GLY A 372 9.98 -11.78 -27.84
N LEU A 373 11.02 -11.19 -27.24
CA LEU A 373 11.86 -11.85 -26.24
C LEU A 373 11.09 -12.11 -24.91
N ALA A 374 10.11 -11.28 -24.58
CA ALA A 374 9.24 -11.47 -23.41
C ALA A 374 8.33 -12.72 -23.49
N LYS A 375 8.27 -13.38 -24.63
CA LYS A 375 7.58 -14.68 -24.79
C LYS A 375 8.33 -15.87 -24.21
N ASN A 376 9.59 -15.69 -23.81
CA ASN A 376 10.38 -16.72 -23.14
C ASN A 376 10.24 -16.57 -21.62
N GLU A 377 10.19 -17.69 -20.92
CA GLU A 377 10.05 -17.68 -19.44
C GLU A 377 11.29 -17.16 -18.72
N ASN A 378 12.48 -17.39 -19.30
CA ASN A 378 13.75 -16.89 -18.76
C ASN A 378 14.65 -16.37 -19.90
N PRO A 379 14.43 -15.16 -20.39
CA PRO A 379 15.17 -14.63 -21.56
C PRO A 379 16.67 -14.42 -21.31
N LEU A 380 17.10 -14.35 -20.05
CA LEU A 380 18.51 -14.19 -19.67
C LEU A 380 19.20 -15.52 -19.32
N GLN A 381 18.54 -16.64 -19.50
CA GLN A 381 19.12 -17.96 -19.23
C GLN A 381 20.35 -18.21 -20.12
N GLY A 382 21.43 -18.68 -19.49
CA GLY A 382 22.69 -18.98 -20.20
C GLY A 382 23.57 -17.74 -20.44
N SER A 383 23.19 -16.58 -19.95
CA SER A 383 24.04 -15.38 -19.98
C SER A 383 25.04 -15.44 -18.84
N PHE A 384 26.32 -15.66 -19.17
CA PHE A 384 27.39 -15.77 -18.17
C PHE A 384 27.57 -14.47 -17.35
N ILE A 385 27.34 -13.31 -17.95
CA ILE A 385 27.41 -12.02 -17.21
C ILE A 385 26.33 -11.92 -16.14
N ILE A 386 25.14 -12.45 -16.41
CA ILE A 386 24.06 -12.46 -15.43
C ILE A 386 24.34 -13.43 -14.29
N ASP A 387 24.95 -14.59 -14.59
CA ASP A 387 25.33 -15.56 -13.56
C ASP A 387 26.45 -15.00 -12.67
N GLU A 388 27.50 -14.42 -13.26
CA GLU A 388 28.62 -13.78 -12.54
C GLU A 388 28.12 -12.60 -11.68
N LEU A 389 27.31 -11.71 -12.26
CA LEU A 389 26.75 -10.57 -11.53
C LEU A 389 25.84 -11.02 -10.39
N THR A 390 25.08 -12.10 -10.56
CA THR A 390 24.25 -12.70 -9.51
C THR A 390 25.10 -13.13 -8.32
N ASP A 391 26.23 -13.80 -8.58
CA ASP A 391 27.13 -14.27 -7.51
C ASP A 391 27.80 -13.11 -6.77
N LEU A 392 28.30 -12.10 -7.50
CA LEU A 392 28.90 -10.90 -6.92
C LEU A 392 27.92 -10.09 -6.08
N VAL A 393 26.69 -9.92 -6.54
CA VAL A 393 25.64 -9.22 -5.78
C VAL A 393 25.24 -10.01 -4.54
N GLU A 394 25.10 -11.35 -4.65
CA GLU A 394 24.80 -12.20 -3.49
C GLU A 394 25.90 -12.08 -2.42
N GLU A 395 27.19 -12.12 -2.81
CA GLU A 395 28.33 -11.97 -1.89
C GLU A 395 28.30 -10.59 -1.18
N ALA A 396 28.06 -9.52 -1.94
CA ALA A 396 27.97 -8.17 -1.39
C ALA A 396 26.80 -8.02 -0.39
N VAL A 397 25.68 -8.66 -0.66
CA VAL A 397 24.52 -8.69 0.25
C VAL A 397 24.83 -9.43 1.55
N TYR A 398 25.54 -10.57 1.48
CA TYR A 398 25.95 -11.29 2.68
C TYR A 398 26.93 -10.46 3.52
N ALA A 399 27.87 -9.76 2.91
CA ALA A 399 28.75 -8.85 3.63
C ALA A 399 27.99 -7.74 4.36
N GLU A 400 26.88 -7.26 3.80
CA GLU A 400 26.02 -6.28 4.45
C GLU A 400 25.19 -6.90 5.59
N PHE A 401 24.76 -8.17 5.45
CA PHE A 401 24.11 -8.91 6.55
C PHE A 401 25.04 -9.05 7.76
N ASP A 402 26.34 -9.31 7.55
CA ASP A 402 27.32 -9.38 8.62
C ASP A 402 27.42 -8.04 9.37
N ARG A 403 27.47 -6.91 8.67
CA ARG A 403 27.49 -5.57 9.26
C ARG A 403 26.24 -5.27 10.10
N ILE A 404 25.07 -5.70 9.64
CA ILE A 404 23.81 -5.57 10.39
C ILE A 404 23.83 -6.48 11.62
N THR A 405 24.30 -7.71 11.48
CA THR A 405 24.38 -8.70 12.56
C THR A 405 25.32 -8.23 13.69
N GLU A 406 26.48 -7.68 13.35
CA GLU A 406 27.43 -7.09 14.31
C GLU A 406 26.83 -5.95 15.15
N ARG A 407 25.76 -5.31 14.65
CA ARG A 407 25.03 -4.22 15.32
C ARG A 407 23.80 -4.69 16.11
N GLY A 408 23.64 -6.00 16.31
CA GLY A 408 22.51 -6.56 17.03
C GLY A 408 21.28 -6.82 16.13
N GLY A 409 21.53 -7.09 14.85
CA GLY A 409 20.47 -7.33 13.86
C GLY A 409 19.81 -6.03 13.38
N VAL A 410 18.67 -6.17 12.69
CA VAL A 410 17.96 -5.01 12.10
C VAL A 410 17.57 -3.98 13.16
N LEU A 411 16.99 -4.41 14.28
CA LEU A 411 16.51 -3.51 15.32
C LEU A 411 17.68 -2.80 16.02
N GLY A 412 18.75 -3.52 16.38
CA GLY A 412 19.94 -2.90 16.96
C GLY A 412 20.65 -1.93 16.01
N ALA A 413 20.68 -2.25 14.72
CA ALA A 413 21.21 -1.35 13.69
C ALA A 413 20.32 -0.11 13.50
N MET A 414 19.00 -0.23 13.68
CA MET A 414 18.07 0.91 13.66
C MET A 414 18.30 1.84 14.87
N GLU A 415 18.49 1.30 16.08
CA GLU A 415 18.79 2.08 17.28
C GLU A 415 20.04 2.95 17.13
N THR A 416 21.05 2.45 16.41
CA THR A 416 22.28 3.18 16.10
C THR A 416 22.20 4.00 14.81
N MET A 417 21.03 4.07 14.17
CA MET A 417 20.78 4.77 12.91
C MET A 417 21.66 4.29 11.74
N TYR A 418 22.12 3.05 11.76
CA TYR A 418 23.06 2.52 10.77
C TYR A 418 22.48 2.53 9.36
N GLN A 419 21.29 1.93 9.14
CA GLN A 419 20.67 1.86 7.82
C GLN A 419 20.42 3.26 7.27
N ARG A 420 19.90 4.16 8.10
CA ARG A 420 19.63 5.55 7.72
C ARG A 420 20.91 6.29 7.34
N GLY A 421 21.95 6.18 8.14
CA GLY A 421 23.26 6.78 7.86
C GLY A 421 23.83 6.27 6.53
N LYS A 422 23.77 4.95 6.31
CA LYS A 422 24.22 4.31 5.07
C LYS A 422 23.46 4.82 3.83
N ILE A 423 22.13 4.91 3.92
CA ILE A 423 21.29 5.45 2.85
C ILE A 423 21.65 6.91 2.54
N GLN A 424 21.88 7.73 3.56
CA GLN A 424 22.27 9.13 3.39
C GLN A 424 23.66 9.29 2.76
N GLU A 425 24.64 8.49 3.17
CA GLU A 425 25.98 8.48 2.58
C GLU A 425 25.94 8.11 1.09
N GLU A 426 25.20 7.07 0.74
CA GLU A 426 25.04 6.63 -0.63
C GLU A 426 24.27 7.67 -1.48
N SER A 427 23.23 8.28 -0.92
CA SER A 427 22.50 9.38 -1.56
C SER A 427 23.43 10.55 -1.88
N LEU A 428 24.25 10.97 -0.91
CA LEU A 428 25.21 12.07 -1.11
C LEU A 428 26.26 11.71 -2.17
N TYR A 429 26.73 10.48 -2.19
CA TYR A 429 27.66 10.00 -3.21
C TYR A 429 27.08 10.13 -4.62
N TYR A 430 25.85 9.65 -4.85
CA TYR A 430 25.19 9.79 -6.14
C TYR A 430 24.95 11.26 -6.52
N GLU A 431 24.57 12.11 -5.58
CA GLU A 431 24.37 13.53 -5.86
C GLU A 431 25.69 14.24 -6.23
N GLN A 432 26.81 13.87 -5.63
CA GLN A 432 28.14 14.37 -6.00
C GLN A 432 28.50 13.97 -7.44
N LEU A 433 28.30 12.69 -7.81
CA LEU A 433 28.56 12.20 -9.16
C LEU A 433 27.70 12.89 -10.22
N LYS A 434 26.43 13.17 -9.89
CA LYS A 434 25.53 13.94 -10.77
C LYS A 434 26.00 15.39 -10.92
N HIS A 435 26.43 16.00 -9.82
CA HIS A 435 26.89 17.39 -9.81
C HIS A 435 28.19 17.56 -10.59
N THR A 436 29.14 16.63 -10.47
CA THR A 436 30.42 16.67 -11.22
C THR A 436 30.25 16.25 -12.67
N GLY A 437 29.15 15.59 -13.03
CA GLY A 437 28.91 15.03 -14.38
C GLY A 437 29.55 13.65 -14.59
N GLU A 438 30.20 13.07 -13.58
CA GLU A 438 30.71 11.70 -13.64
C GLU A 438 29.58 10.68 -13.79
N TYR A 439 28.39 10.97 -13.26
CA TYR A 439 27.15 10.25 -13.53
C TYR A 439 26.34 11.02 -14.57
N PRO A 440 26.43 10.64 -15.87
CA PRO A 440 25.77 11.38 -16.93
C PRO A 440 24.25 11.18 -16.91
N ILE A 441 23.51 12.29 -16.96
CA ILE A 441 22.05 12.30 -17.08
C ILE A 441 21.70 13.10 -18.32
N ILE A 442 21.23 12.40 -19.35
CA ILE A 442 20.91 13.00 -20.65
C ILE A 442 19.80 14.04 -20.52
N GLY A 443 20.06 15.23 -21.04
CA GLY A 443 19.14 16.36 -20.97
C GLY A 443 19.16 17.13 -19.64
N VAL A 444 19.92 16.66 -18.63
CA VAL A 444 20.03 17.29 -17.31
C VAL A 444 21.42 17.87 -17.06
N ASN A 445 22.46 17.05 -17.10
CA ASN A 445 23.86 17.47 -16.96
C ASN A 445 24.73 17.14 -18.19
N THR A 446 24.21 16.33 -19.11
CA THR A 446 24.89 15.85 -20.32
C THR A 446 23.95 15.93 -21.52
N PHE A 447 24.44 16.20 -22.71
CA PHE A 447 23.65 16.30 -23.94
C PHE A 447 22.50 17.30 -23.83
N LEU A 448 22.81 18.50 -23.38
CA LEU A 448 21.84 19.57 -23.20
C LEU A 448 21.36 20.12 -24.56
N SER A 449 20.10 20.54 -24.62
CA SER A 449 19.55 21.23 -25.78
C SER A 449 20.27 22.54 -26.03
N SER A 450 20.57 22.86 -27.32
CA SER A 450 21.14 24.15 -27.70
C SER A 450 20.25 25.34 -27.37
N LYS A 451 18.96 25.11 -27.13
CA LYS A 451 17.98 26.12 -26.71
C LYS A 451 17.83 26.21 -25.19
N GLY A 452 18.69 25.54 -24.45
CA GLY A 452 18.51 25.25 -23.01
C GLY A 452 17.62 24.03 -22.78
N SER A 453 17.68 23.47 -21.57
CA SER A 453 16.81 22.37 -21.14
C SER A 453 15.90 22.87 -20.00
N PRO A 454 14.88 23.70 -20.30
CA PRO A 454 14.03 24.28 -19.28
C PRO A 454 13.19 23.18 -18.62
N THR A 455 12.85 23.41 -17.35
CA THR A 455 11.80 22.63 -16.70
C THR A 455 10.46 22.97 -17.34
N VAL A 456 9.76 21.97 -17.83
CA VAL A 456 8.43 22.13 -18.41
C VAL A 456 7.44 22.37 -17.26
N ILE A 457 6.71 23.48 -17.33
CA ILE A 457 5.59 23.71 -16.41
C ILE A 457 4.44 22.80 -16.87
N PRO A 458 3.91 21.90 -16.01
CA PRO A 458 2.81 21.04 -16.39
C PRO A 458 1.57 21.87 -16.73
N ARG A 459 0.83 21.45 -17.75
CA ARG A 459 -0.41 22.12 -18.16
C ARG A 459 -1.48 22.04 -17.06
N GLU A 460 -1.45 20.96 -16.30
CA GLU A 460 -2.40 20.69 -15.22
C GLU A 460 -1.65 20.19 -14.00
N VAL A 461 -1.99 20.70 -12.84
CA VAL A 461 -1.55 20.19 -11.53
C VAL A 461 -2.80 19.77 -10.77
N ILE A 462 -2.96 18.46 -10.59
CA ILE A 462 -4.12 17.91 -9.89
C ILE A 462 -4.04 18.28 -8.41
N ARG A 463 -5.07 19.00 -7.94
CA ARG A 463 -5.25 19.41 -6.55
C ARG A 463 -6.70 19.21 -6.14
N SER A 464 -6.91 18.87 -4.87
CA SER A 464 -8.25 18.84 -4.30
C SER A 464 -8.84 20.26 -4.23
N THR A 465 -10.11 20.38 -4.54
CA THR A 465 -10.86 21.64 -4.44
C THR A 465 -11.24 21.97 -2.99
N THR A 466 -11.68 23.19 -2.74
CA THR A 466 -12.21 23.58 -1.41
C THR A 466 -13.44 22.73 -1.06
N GLU A 467 -14.34 22.55 -2.02
CA GLU A 467 -15.58 21.80 -1.85
C GLU A 467 -15.31 20.33 -1.50
N GLU A 468 -14.33 19.69 -2.14
CA GLU A 468 -13.92 18.31 -1.82
C GLU A 468 -13.36 18.19 -0.39
N LYS A 469 -12.56 19.18 0.05
CA LYS A 469 -12.00 19.21 1.41
C LYS A 469 -13.09 19.39 2.46
N GLU A 470 -13.98 20.36 2.27
CA GLU A 470 -15.12 20.60 3.18
C GLU A 470 -16.04 19.36 3.25
N PHE A 471 -16.35 18.77 2.10
CA PHE A 471 -17.14 17.54 2.05
C PHE A 471 -16.50 16.40 2.86
N GLN A 472 -15.17 16.27 2.81
CA GLN A 472 -14.45 15.23 3.53
C GLN A 472 -14.43 15.49 5.05
N ILE A 473 -14.30 16.75 5.48
CA ILE A 473 -14.41 17.16 6.88
C ILE A 473 -15.83 16.85 7.39
N ASP A 474 -16.86 17.23 6.64
CA ASP A 474 -18.25 16.96 6.99
C ASP A 474 -18.54 15.45 7.08
N THR A 475 -17.92 14.64 6.21
CA THR A 475 -18.05 13.17 6.26
C THR A 475 -17.58 12.60 7.60
N VAL A 476 -16.46 13.10 8.12
CA VAL A 476 -15.92 12.69 9.43
C VAL A 476 -16.84 13.15 10.57
N HIS A 477 -17.28 14.40 10.56
CA HIS A 477 -18.20 14.94 11.56
C HIS A 477 -19.54 14.17 11.59
N ASN A 478 -20.07 13.82 10.43
CA ASN A 478 -21.28 13.02 10.31
C ASN A 478 -21.09 11.61 10.89
N LEU A 479 -19.91 10.99 10.71
CA LEU A 479 -19.58 9.72 11.35
C LEU A 479 -19.61 9.85 12.87
N TRP A 480 -18.95 10.87 13.43
CA TRP A 480 -18.91 11.08 14.88
C TRP A 480 -20.32 11.28 15.45
N GLN A 481 -21.14 12.11 14.79
CA GLN A 481 -22.50 12.38 15.22
C GLN A 481 -23.38 11.10 15.22
N ARG A 482 -23.34 10.31 14.15
CA ARG A 482 -24.16 9.09 14.03
C ARG A 482 -23.68 7.94 14.91
N SER A 483 -22.39 7.92 15.27
CA SER A 483 -21.81 6.89 16.13
C SER A 483 -22.00 7.17 17.62
N GLY A 484 -21.96 8.45 18.02
CA GLY A 484 -22.21 8.89 19.40
C GLY A 484 -21.45 8.08 20.45
N ASP A 485 -22.16 7.71 21.53
CA ASP A 485 -21.58 6.94 22.65
C ASP A 485 -21.02 5.58 22.21
N LYS A 486 -21.55 5.00 21.14
CA LYS A 486 -21.04 3.73 20.62
C LYS A 486 -19.61 3.85 20.10
N GLY A 487 -19.26 4.97 19.47
CA GLY A 487 -17.89 5.23 19.03
C GLY A 487 -16.92 5.27 20.22
N GLU A 488 -17.27 5.98 21.28
CA GLU A 488 -16.43 6.03 22.49
C GLU A 488 -16.30 4.65 23.18
N GLU A 489 -17.38 3.89 23.25
CA GLU A 489 -17.34 2.51 23.77
C GLU A 489 -16.34 1.66 22.98
N MET A 490 -16.38 1.73 21.65
CA MET A 490 -15.51 0.94 20.78
C MET A 490 -14.04 1.35 20.91
N LEU A 491 -13.72 2.64 21.05
CA LEU A 491 -12.36 3.11 21.31
C LEU A 491 -11.82 2.60 22.66
N LYS A 492 -12.63 2.67 23.72
CA LYS A 492 -12.27 2.13 25.05
C LYS A 492 -12.07 0.61 25.01
N ARG A 493 -12.88 -0.09 24.23
CA ARG A 493 -12.75 -1.53 24.03
C ARG A 493 -11.47 -1.87 23.29
N LEU A 494 -11.13 -1.13 22.22
CA LEU A 494 -9.86 -1.26 21.48
C LEU A 494 -8.65 -1.05 22.41
N GLN A 495 -8.67 -0.01 23.22
CA GLN A 495 -7.61 0.26 24.21
C GLN A 495 -7.47 -0.89 25.22
N ARG A 496 -8.59 -1.40 25.72
CA ARG A 496 -8.59 -2.55 26.65
C ARG A 496 -7.97 -3.78 26.01
N VAL A 497 -8.35 -4.11 24.77
CA VAL A 497 -7.77 -5.24 24.03
C VAL A 497 -6.26 -5.07 23.87
N ALA A 498 -5.80 -3.85 23.56
CA ALA A 498 -4.38 -3.54 23.47
C ALA A 498 -3.64 -3.76 24.82
N ILE A 499 -4.23 -3.31 25.93
CA ILE A 499 -3.62 -3.45 27.28
C ILE A 499 -3.62 -4.91 27.76
N THR A 500 -4.65 -5.68 27.44
CA THR A 500 -4.80 -7.08 27.89
C THR A 500 -4.17 -8.09 26.94
N ASN A 501 -3.35 -7.65 25.99
CA ASN A 501 -2.68 -8.50 24.99
C ASN A 501 -3.64 -9.34 24.12
N GLY A 502 -4.86 -8.86 23.89
CA GLY A 502 -5.77 -9.41 22.89
C GLY A 502 -5.33 -9.05 21.46
N ASN A 503 -6.01 -9.63 20.46
CA ASN A 503 -5.74 -9.33 19.07
C ASN A 503 -6.33 -7.96 18.69
N ILE A 504 -5.45 -6.97 18.48
CA ILE A 504 -5.84 -5.59 18.17
C ILE A 504 -6.52 -5.53 16.80
N PHE A 505 -6.09 -6.32 15.82
CA PHE A 505 -6.66 -6.28 14.47
C PHE A 505 -8.08 -6.86 14.44
N GLU A 506 -8.36 -7.93 15.19
CA GLU A 506 -9.71 -8.46 15.31
C GLU A 506 -10.68 -7.42 15.91
N GLU A 507 -10.21 -6.65 16.88
CA GLU A 507 -11.00 -5.55 17.46
C GLU A 507 -11.12 -4.36 16.48
N LEU A 508 -10.08 -4.05 15.70
CA LEU A 508 -10.17 -3.03 14.65
C LEU A 508 -11.24 -3.34 13.62
N MET A 509 -11.43 -4.61 13.26
CA MET A 509 -12.50 -5.02 12.34
C MET A 509 -13.91 -4.60 12.81
N GLU A 510 -14.11 -4.45 14.11
CA GLU A 510 -15.36 -3.97 14.69
C GLU A 510 -15.34 -2.45 14.93
N THR A 511 -14.22 -1.92 15.41
CA THR A 511 -14.07 -0.49 15.76
C THR A 511 -14.24 0.42 14.55
N VAL A 512 -13.71 0.03 13.39
CA VAL A 512 -13.78 0.82 12.14
C VAL A 512 -15.19 1.06 11.60
N LYS A 513 -16.18 0.29 12.08
CA LYS A 513 -17.60 0.49 11.74
C LYS A 513 -18.19 1.76 12.37
N TYR A 514 -17.55 2.28 13.44
CA TYR A 514 -18.07 3.36 14.28
C TYR A 514 -17.11 4.55 14.45
N CYS A 515 -15.83 4.36 14.18
CA CYS A 515 -14.79 5.33 14.48
C CYS A 515 -13.99 5.71 13.22
N SER A 516 -13.55 6.96 13.17
CA SER A 516 -12.66 7.47 12.13
C SER A 516 -11.20 7.02 12.35
N LEU A 517 -10.40 7.15 11.31
CA LEU A 517 -8.98 6.85 11.33
C LEU A 517 -8.24 7.62 12.44
N GLY A 518 -8.47 8.94 12.52
CA GLY A 518 -7.83 9.79 13.52
C GLY A 518 -8.23 9.44 14.95
N GLN A 519 -9.52 9.11 15.21
CA GLN A 519 -9.96 8.65 16.51
C GLN A 519 -9.27 7.35 16.94
N ILE A 520 -9.17 6.37 16.02
CA ILE A 520 -8.49 5.09 16.25
C ILE A 520 -7.01 5.30 16.52
N THR A 521 -6.34 6.09 15.67
CA THR A 521 -4.91 6.39 15.83
C THR A 521 -4.62 7.04 17.18
N LYS A 522 -5.44 8.03 17.58
CA LYS A 522 -5.31 8.70 18.88
C LYS A 522 -5.50 7.74 20.05
N ALA A 523 -6.53 6.89 20.00
CA ALA A 523 -6.78 5.88 21.03
C ALA A 523 -5.61 4.89 21.17
N LEU A 524 -5.00 4.48 20.07
CA LEU A 524 -3.84 3.60 20.06
C LEU A 524 -2.56 4.31 20.53
N PHE A 525 -2.37 5.61 20.28
CA PHE A 525 -1.26 6.38 20.84
C PHE A 525 -1.25 6.36 22.37
N GLU A 526 -2.41 6.40 23.00
CA GLU A 526 -2.53 6.41 24.45
C GLU A 526 -2.08 5.09 25.10
N VAL A 527 -2.13 3.97 24.38
CA VAL A 527 -1.81 2.62 24.91
C VAL A 527 -0.59 1.97 24.29
N GLY A 528 -0.22 2.35 23.06
CA GLY A 528 0.92 1.78 22.32
C GLY A 528 2.11 2.72 22.22
N GLY A 529 1.88 3.97 22.54
CA GLY A 529 2.90 5.03 22.44
C GLY A 529 3.05 5.59 21.03
N GLN A 530 3.11 6.91 20.95
CA GLN A 530 3.47 7.61 19.74
C GLN A 530 4.96 7.41 19.44
N TYR A 531 5.31 7.29 18.16
CA TYR A 531 6.70 7.22 17.75
C TYR A 531 7.46 8.46 18.22
N ARG A 532 8.60 8.23 18.86
CA ARG A 532 9.55 9.27 19.22
C ARG A 532 10.90 8.87 18.62
N ARG A 533 11.44 9.74 17.80
CA ARG A 533 12.76 9.55 17.22
C ARG A 533 13.81 9.58 18.33
N ASN A 534 14.68 8.59 18.37
CA ASN A 534 15.91 8.67 19.17
C ASN A 534 16.80 9.75 18.52
N MET A 535 16.98 10.86 19.21
CA MET A 535 17.86 11.96 18.78
C MET A 535 19.23 11.81 19.45
#